data_3194e5689ecd4fa2f502b541189bf857
#
_entry.id   3194e5689ecd4fa2f502b541189bf857
#
_cell.length_a   1.000
_cell.length_b   1.000
_cell.length_c   1.000
_cell.angle_alpha   90.00
_cell.angle_beta   90.00
_cell.angle_gamma   90.00
#
_symmetry.space_group_name_H-M   'P 1'
#
loop_
_entity.id
_entity.type
_entity.pdbx_description
1 polymer ?
#
loop_
_entity_poly.entity_id
_entity_poly.type
_entity_poly.pdbx_seq_one_letter_code
_entity_poly.pdbx_strand_id
1 'polypeptide(L)'
;MEDLKSLEFLSSNSKEIIEKQVDSYRQQHSYAGTIIGVTVLFIPFFLNSFDGTFQITQYISIVPIVLFIVAMLLLLSIFRTKPLDQAFSVSKYHDFLNKTYKEILLNEIDANVRSYNKNISVTEKGNKRYTLGVNLITIALLISIVLLLANQFIKIEKAPTKVQVVSATKSR
;
A
#
# COMPACT_ATOMS: atom_id res chain seq x y z
N MET A 1 -9.46 -28.33 38.40
CA MET A 1 -9.09 -28.87 37.07
C MET A 1 -9.75 -28.07 35.93
N GLU A 2 -11.03 -27.73 36.03
CA GLU A 2 -11.75 -26.90 35.04
C GLU A 2 -11.14 -25.50 34.84
N ASP A 3 -10.76 -24.85 35.91
CA ASP A 3 -10.16 -23.52 35.97
C ASP A 3 -8.82 -23.44 35.17
N LEU A 4 -8.03 -24.51 35.16
CA LEU A 4 -6.76 -24.56 34.43
C LEU A 4 -6.96 -24.72 32.94
N LYS A 5 -7.92 -25.57 32.52
CA LYS A 5 -8.27 -25.74 31.09
C LYS A 5 -8.83 -24.45 30.49
N SER A 6 -9.61 -23.69 31.25
CA SER A 6 -10.11 -22.38 30.83
C SER A 6 -8.97 -21.38 30.62
N LEU A 7 -7.97 -21.36 31.50
CA LEU A 7 -6.79 -20.51 31.33
C LEU A 7 -5.92 -20.91 30.16
N GLU A 8 -5.72 -22.21 29.90
CA GLU A 8 -5.01 -22.72 28.73
C GLU A 8 -5.72 -22.29 27.42
N PHE A 9 -7.04 -22.41 27.38
CA PHE A 9 -7.84 -21.94 26.25
C PHE A 9 -7.69 -20.44 26.03
N LEU A 10 -7.79 -19.63 27.08
CA LEU A 10 -7.65 -18.18 26.99
C LEU A 10 -6.24 -17.76 26.56
N SER A 11 -5.21 -18.42 27.10
CA SER A 11 -3.81 -18.19 26.70
C SER A 11 -3.61 -18.46 25.22
N SER A 12 -4.02 -19.66 24.76
CA SER A 12 -3.94 -20.06 23.34
C SER A 12 -4.70 -19.09 22.43
N ASN A 13 -5.92 -18.73 22.80
CA ASN A 13 -6.74 -17.80 22.01
C ASN A 13 -6.14 -16.39 21.96
N SER A 14 -5.63 -15.88 23.08
CA SER A 14 -4.99 -14.57 23.13
C SER A 14 -3.73 -14.51 22.26
N LYS A 15 -2.95 -15.58 22.22
CA LYS A 15 -1.78 -15.74 21.36
C LYS A 15 -2.19 -15.74 19.88
N GLU A 16 -3.19 -16.54 19.52
CA GLU A 16 -3.70 -16.60 18.15
C GLU A 16 -4.19 -15.23 17.65
N ILE A 17 -4.85 -14.46 18.49
CA ILE A 17 -5.31 -13.10 18.14
C ILE A 17 -4.12 -12.18 17.84
N ILE A 18 -3.06 -12.21 18.63
CA ILE A 18 -1.83 -11.44 18.39
C ILE A 18 -1.15 -11.88 17.09
N GLU A 19 -1.01 -13.18 16.88
CA GLU A 19 -0.42 -13.72 15.65
C GLU A 19 -1.18 -13.26 14.41
N LYS A 20 -2.51 -13.37 14.42
CA LYS A 20 -3.36 -12.87 13.34
C LYS A 20 -3.21 -11.36 13.11
N GLN A 21 -3.08 -10.57 14.18
CA GLN A 21 -2.85 -9.13 14.08
C GLN A 21 -1.51 -8.83 13.40
N VAL A 22 -0.44 -9.53 13.79
CA VAL A 22 0.91 -9.37 13.23
C VAL A 22 0.93 -9.81 11.75
N ASP A 23 0.30 -10.93 11.43
CA ASP A 23 0.26 -11.46 10.06
C ASP A 23 -0.57 -10.55 9.14
N SER A 24 -1.71 -10.07 9.59
CA SER A 24 -2.51 -9.09 8.85
C SER A 24 -1.71 -7.81 8.56
N TYR A 25 -0.93 -7.35 9.53
CA TYR A 25 -0.06 -6.19 9.36
C TYR A 25 1.06 -6.45 8.35
N ARG A 26 1.71 -7.61 8.39
CA ARG A 26 2.74 -8.02 7.42
C ARG A 26 2.17 -8.13 6.01
N GLN A 27 0.99 -8.74 5.89
CA GLN A 27 0.30 -8.89 4.62
C GLN A 27 -0.05 -7.51 4.01
N GLN A 28 -0.51 -6.57 4.82
CA GLN A 28 -0.77 -5.20 4.39
C GLN A 28 0.48 -4.50 3.84
N HIS A 29 1.63 -4.67 4.50
CA HIS A 29 2.91 -4.17 3.99
C HIS A 29 3.28 -4.80 2.65
N SER A 30 3.14 -6.10 2.52
CA SER A 30 3.41 -6.82 1.27
C SER A 30 2.54 -6.30 0.13
N TYR A 31 1.24 -6.15 0.36
CA TYR A 31 0.31 -5.63 -0.65
C TYR A 31 0.62 -4.17 -1.01
N ALA A 32 0.94 -3.32 -0.02
CA ALA A 32 1.34 -1.95 -0.28
C ALA A 32 2.57 -1.88 -1.19
N GLY A 33 3.58 -2.73 -0.95
CA GLY A 33 4.78 -2.84 -1.79
C GLY A 33 4.45 -3.25 -3.23
N THR A 34 3.61 -4.26 -3.40
CA THR A 34 3.16 -4.73 -4.72
C THR A 34 2.42 -3.62 -5.49
N ILE A 35 1.49 -2.93 -4.82
CA ILE A 35 0.70 -1.86 -5.43
C ILE A 35 1.61 -0.70 -5.86
N ILE A 36 2.57 -0.30 -5.02
CA ILE A 36 3.56 0.72 -5.37
C ILE A 36 4.35 0.29 -6.61
N GLY A 37 4.85 -0.95 -6.64
CA GLY A 37 5.61 -1.48 -7.77
C GLY A 37 4.84 -1.42 -9.09
N VAL A 38 3.59 -1.87 -9.10
CA VAL A 38 2.70 -1.80 -10.28
C VAL A 38 2.44 -0.35 -10.68
N THR A 39 2.19 0.53 -9.71
CA THR A 39 1.90 1.96 -9.98
C THR A 39 3.10 2.65 -10.62
N VAL A 40 4.31 2.38 -10.14
CA VAL A 40 5.56 2.95 -10.69
C VAL A 40 5.77 2.54 -12.16
N LEU A 41 5.41 1.30 -12.52
CA LEU A 41 5.48 0.84 -13.91
C LEU A 41 4.39 1.46 -14.78
N PHE A 42 3.20 1.71 -14.23
CA PHE A 42 2.08 2.25 -14.98
C PHE A 42 2.26 3.74 -15.35
N ILE A 43 2.85 4.55 -14.48
CA ILE A 43 3.00 6.00 -14.69
C ILE A 43 3.76 6.33 -15.98
N PRO A 44 4.95 5.77 -16.27
CA PRO A 44 5.67 6.03 -17.53
C PRO A 44 4.88 5.59 -18.76
N PHE A 45 4.23 4.43 -18.68
CA PHE A 45 3.36 3.93 -19.76
C PHE A 45 2.22 4.92 -20.04
N PHE A 46 1.56 5.41 -18.99
CA PHE A 46 0.49 6.38 -19.11
C PHE A 46 0.99 7.69 -19.72
N LEU A 47 2.11 8.24 -19.24
CA LEU A 47 2.71 9.46 -19.77
C LEU A 47 3.05 9.36 -21.26
N ASN A 48 3.69 8.26 -21.66
CA ASN A 48 4.10 8.04 -23.05
C ASN A 48 2.90 7.95 -24.01
N SER A 49 1.73 7.54 -23.51
CA SER A 49 0.51 7.44 -24.31
C SER A 49 -0.08 8.81 -24.71
N PHE A 50 0.38 9.91 -24.10
CA PHE A 50 -0.05 11.27 -24.40
C PHE A 50 0.95 12.09 -25.20
N ASP A 51 2.08 11.50 -25.62
CA ASP A 51 3.02 12.16 -26.49
C ASP A 51 2.39 12.52 -27.84
N GLY A 52 2.43 13.81 -28.18
CA GLY A 52 1.86 14.34 -29.42
C GLY A 52 0.34 14.53 -29.43
N THR A 53 -0.31 14.49 -28.27
CA THR A 53 -1.74 14.75 -28.16
C THR A 53 -2.05 16.24 -27.98
N PHE A 54 -3.35 16.59 -27.99
CA PHE A 54 -3.83 17.97 -27.83
C PHE A 54 -3.44 18.52 -26.46
N GLN A 55 -3.06 19.82 -26.39
CA GLN A 55 -2.59 20.46 -25.16
C GLN A 55 -3.55 20.29 -23.96
N ILE A 56 -4.87 20.39 -24.19
CA ILE A 56 -5.87 20.24 -23.14
C ILE A 56 -5.82 18.86 -22.49
N THR A 57 -5.65 17.80 -23.28
CA THR A 57 -5.55 16.41 -22.79
C THR A 57 -4.31 16.22 -21.94
N GLN A 58 -3.20 16.87 -22.30
CA GLN A 58 -1.97 16.86 -21.50
C GLN A 58 -2.17 17.51 -20.13
N TYR A 59 -2.87 18.66 -20.06
CA TYR A 59 -3.17 19.31 -18.76
C TYR A 59 -4.06 18.43 -17.88
N ILE A 60 -5.09 17.80 -18.45
CA ILE A 60 -5.99 16.94 -17.69
C ILE A 60 -5.27 15.68 -17.21
N SER A 61 -4.28 15.17 -17.94
CA SER A 61 -3.49 13.99 -17.54
C SER A 61 -2.61 14.21 -16.29
N ILE A 62 -2.39 15.47 -15.89
CA ILE A 62 -1.69 15.78 -14.64
C ILE A 62 -2.49 15.31 -13.41
N VAL A 63 -3.82 15.33 -13.47
CA VAL A 63 -4.68 14.97 -12.33
C VAL A 63 -4.43 13.54 -11.84
N PRO A 64 -4.52 12.48 -12.65
CA PRO A 64 -4.25 11.13 -12.20
C PRO A 64 -2.79 10.94 -11.75
N ILE A 65 -1.82 11.65 -12.33
CA ILE A 65 -0.42 11.59 -11.91
C ILE A 65 -0.26 12.11 -10.48
N VAL A 66 -0.85 13.25 -10.17
CA VAL A 66 -0.83 13.81 -8.81
C VAL A 66 -1.49 12.84 -7.82
N LEU A 67 -2.62 12.24 -8.19
CA LEU A 67 -3.29 11.23 -7.37
C LEU A 67 -2.41 10.00 -7.12
N PHE A 68 -1.71 9.49 -8.14
CA PHE A 68 -0.74 8.40 -7.99
C PHE A 68 0.40 8.77 -7.03
N ILE A 69 0.98 9.96 -7.18
CA ILE A 69 2.07 10.43 -6.30
C ILE A 69 1.58 10.51 -4.85
N VAL A 70 0.43 11.14 -4.59
CA VAL A 70 -0.12 11.24 -3.24
C VAL A 70 -0.41 9.86 -2.64
N ALA A 71 -1.01 8.97 -3.43
CA ALA A 71 -1.29 7.60 -3.02
C ALA A 71 -0.02 6.82 -2.68
N MET A 72 1.02 6.92 -3.51
CA MET A 72 2.32 6.29 -3.25
C MET A 72 2.95 6.82 -1.95
N LEU A 73 2.91 8.13 -1.69
CA LEU A 73 3.42 8.72 -0.45
C LEU A 73 2.66 8.19 0.78
N LEU A 74 1.33 8.03 0.68
CA LEU A 74 0.53 7.42 1.74
C LEU A 74 0.92 5.95 1.98
N LEU A 75 1.06 5.15 0.92
CA LEU A 75 1.48 3.75 1.03
C LEU A 75 2.91 3.61 1.56
N LEU A 76 3.85 4.44 1.10
CA LEU A 76 5.22 4.47 1.61
C LEU A 76 5.27 4.85 3.10
N SER A 77 4.33 5.70 3.56
CA SER A 77 4.26 6.07 4.98
C SER A 77 3.95 4.89 5.91
N ILE A 78 3.37 3.79 5.37
CA ILE A 78 3.07 2.57 6.14
C ILE A 78 4.36 1.86 6.52
N PHE A 79 5.36 1.83 5.64
CA PHE A 79 6.68 1.21 5.92
C PHE A 79 7.47 1.92 7.02
N ARG A 80 7.12 3.16 7.35
CA ARG A 80 7.74 3.93 8.45
C ARG A 80 7.09 3.68 9.80
N THR A 81 6.05 2.83 9.87
CA THR A 81 5.39 2.51 11.13
C THR A 81 6.27 1.62 12.00
N LYS A 82 6.11 1.75 13.32
CA LYS A 82 6.85 0.93 14.29
C LYS A 82 6.45 -0.54 14.15
N PRO A 83 7.39 -1.47 14.38
CA PRO A 83 7.05 -2.89 14.43
C PRO A 83 6.01 -3.14 15.54
N LEU A 84 5.12 -4.10 15.32
CA LEU A 84 4.13 -4.49 16.30
C LEU A 84 4.78 -5.20 17.49
N ASP A 85 4.23 -4.98 18.65
CA ASP A 85 4.61 -5.68 19.87
C ASP A 85 4.13 -7.14 19.79
N GLN A 86 5.05 -8.09 19.96
CA GLN A 86 4.76 -9.53 19.88
C GLN A 86 4.51 -10.17 21.25
N ALA A 87 4.24 -9.37 22.25
CA ALA A 87 3.88 -9.76 23.62
C ALA A 87 4.95 -10.56 24.38
N PHE A 88 5.35 -11.72 23.90
CA PHE A 88 6.27 -12.61 24.58
C PHE A 88 7.69 -12.45 24.05
N SER A 89 8.53 -11.74 24.79
CA SER A 89 9.96 -11.63 24.45
C SER A 89 10.75 -12.69 25.21
N VAL A 90 11.74 -13.31 24.54
CA VAL A 90 12.67 -14.28 25.13
C VAL A 90 13.37 -13.75 26.38
N SER A 91 13.55 -12.43 26.48
CA SER A 91 14.13 -11.76 27.67
C SER A 91 13.33 -11.96 28.95
N LYS A 92 12.04 -12.29 28.85
CA LYS A 92 11.16 -12.53 30.00
C LYS A 92 11.13 -13.96 30.52
N TYR A 93 11.78 -14.90 29.82
CA TYR A 93 11.78 -16.31 30.27
C TYR A 93 12.39 -16.49 31.65
N HIS A 94 13.41 -15.72 32.02
CA HIS A 94 14.00 -15.77 33.35
C HIS A 94 13.01 -15.42 34.46
N ASP A 95 12.03 -14.55 34.20
CA ASP A 95 11.02 -14.13 35.17
C ASP A 95 10.01 -15.25 35.48
N PHE A 96 9.99 -16.32 34.65
CA PHE A 96 9.05 -17.43 34.79
C PHE A 96 9.63 -18.69 35.43
N LEU A 97 10.96 -18.75 35.63
CA LEU A 97 11.62 -19.95 36.15
C LEU A 97 11.11 -20.39 37.55
N ASN A 98 10.60 -19.43 38.36
CA ASN A 98 10.12 -19.69 39.71
C ASN A 98 8.60 -19.51 39.84
N LYS A 99 7.84 -19.43 38.74
CA LYS A 99 6.39 -19.25 38.75
C LYS A 99 5.65 -20.56 38.56
N THR A 100 4.47 -20.65 39.18
CA THR A 100 3.58 -21.79 38.93
C THR A 100 3.02 -21.73 37.52
N TYR A 101 2.62 -22.86 36.95
CA TYR A 101 2.02 -22.93 35.62
C TYR A 101 0.81 -21.99 35.44
N LYS A 102 -0.04 -21.90 36.45
CA LYS A 102 -1.18 -20.98 36.49
C LYS A 102 -0.73 -19.52 36.37
N GLU A 103 0.30 -19.13 37.09
CA GLU A 103 0.85 -17.76 37.01
C GLU A 103 1.47 -17.45 35.66
N ILE A 104 2.11 -18.44 35.04
CA ILE A 104 2.66 -18.29 33.67
C ILE A 104 1.54 -18.00 32.68
N LEU A 105 0.46 -18.79 32.69
CA LEU A 105 -0.70 -18.58 31.79
C LEU A 105 -1.34 -17.19 31.99
N LEU A 106 -1.55 -16.77 33.25
CA LEU A 106 -2.08 -15.45 33.52
C LEU A 106 -1.19 -14.32 33.04
N ASN A 107 0.13 -14.44 33.21
CA ASN A 107 1.09 -13.46 32.70
C ASN A 107 1.13 -13.43 31.16
N GLU A 108 0.99 -14.58 30.51
CA GLU A 108 0.93 -14.67 29.05
C GLU A 108 -0.33 -13.97 28.51
N ILE A 109 -1.49 -14.26 29.08
CA ILE A 109 -2.75 -13.61 28.71
C ILE A 109 -2.64 -12.09 28.85
N ASP A 110 -2.15 -11.63 30.01
CA ASP A 110 -2.02 -10.21 30.30
C ASP A 110 -1.01 -9.51 29.36
N ALA A 111 0.12 -10.17 29.05
CA ALA A 111 1.09 -9.67 28.07
C ALA A 111 0.47 -9.57 26.67
N ASN A 112 -0.27 -10.59 26.23
CA ASN A 112 -0.94 -10.60 24.94
C ASN A 112 -2.00 -9.50 24.84
N VAL A 113 -2.84 -9.33 25.86
CA VAL A 113 -3.86 -8.26 25.90
C VAL A 113 -3.23 -6.88 25.85
N ARG A 114 -2.15 -6.66 26.63
CA ARG A 114 -1.42 -5.37 26.60
C ARG A 114 -0.82 -5.08 25.23
N SER A 115 -0.19 -6.07 24.60
CA SER A 115 0.40 -5.91 23.28
C SER A 115 -0.65 -5.68 22.21
N TYR A 116 -1.77 -6.41 22.26
CA TYR A 116 -2.90 -6.19 21.38
C TYR A 116 -3.41 -4.74 21.44
N ASN A 117 -3.67 -4.23 22.66
CA ASN A 117 -4.15 -2.87 22.86
C ASN A 117 -3.15 -1.81 22.37
N LYS A 118 -1.85 -2.04 22.58
CA LYS A 118 -0.79 -1.16 22.08
C LYS A 118 -0.69 -1.16 20.55
N ASN A 119 -0.90 -2.32 19.95
CA ASN A 119 -0.86 -2.49 18.51
C ASN A 119 -2.07 -1.87 17.79
N ILE A 120 -3.25 -1.82 18.43
CA ILE A 120 -4.48 -1.25 17.82
C ILE A 120 -4.21 0.13 17.23
N SER A 121 -3.59 1.03 17.99
CA SER A 121 -3.36 2.41 17.53
C SER A 121 -2.43 2.49 16.31
N VAL A 122 -1.49 1.55 16.18
CA VAL A 122 -0.55 1.46 15.05
C VAL A 122 -1.27 0.88 13.83
N THR A 123 -2.01 -0.22 14.02
CA THR A 123 -2.74 -0.91 12.94
C THR A 123 -3.87 -0.06 12.38
N GLU A 124 -4.65 0.63 13.23
CA GLU A 124 -5.71 1.52 12.75
C GLU A 124 -5.19 2.67 11.88
N LYS A 125 -4.10 3.32 12.30
CA LYS A 125 -3.47 4.37 11.50
C LYS A 125 -2.93 3.81 10.17
N GLY A 126 -2.30 2.64 10.21
CA GLY A 126 -1.82 1.93 9.03
C GLY A 126 -2.98 1.62 8.07
N ASN A 127 -4.06 1.03 8.59
CA ASN A 127 -5.24 0.67 7.80
C ASN A 127 -5.90 1.88 7.13
N LYS A 128 -6.06 2.99 7.85
CA LYS A 128 -6.63 4.22 7.27
C LYS A 128 -5.79 4.74 6.11
N ARG A 129 -4.46 4.78 6.26
CA ARG A 129 -3.54 5.22 5.20
C ARG A 129 -3.54 4.26 4.02
N TYR A 130 -3.55 2.96 4.27
CA TYR A 130 -3.63 1.92 3.25
C TYR A 130 -4.91 2.06 2.43
N THR A 131 -6.07 2.08 3.09
CA THR A 131 -7.37 2.20 2.42
C THR A 131 -7.44 3.49 1.59
N LEU A 132 -7.00 4.62 2.14
CA LEU A 132 -6.98 5.89 1.40
C LEU A 132 -6.04 5.82 0.20
N GLY A 133 -4.82 5.27 0.36
CA GLY A 133 -3.87 5.10 -0.73
C GLY A 133 -4.41 4.22 -1.85
N VAL A 134 -5.00 3.06 -1.52
CA VAL A 134 -5.62 2.15 -2.50
C VAL A 134 -6.78 2.84 -3.23
N ASN A 135 -7.66 3.53 -2.51
CA ASN A 135 -8.78 4.24 -3.12
C ASN A 135 -8.30 5.33 -4.10
N LEU A 136 -7.27 6.10 -3.75
CA LEU A 136 -6.71 7.11 -4.64
C LEU A 136 -6.10 6.49 -5.90
N ILE A 137 -5.39 5.36 -5.78
CA ILE A 137 -4.87 4.63 -6.95
C ILE A 137 -6.01 4.14 -7.83
N THR A 138 -7.06 3.58 -7.24
CA THR A 138 -8.23 3.09 -8.00
C THR A 138 -8.89 4.24 -8.77
N ILE A 139 -9.09 5.38 -8.14
CA ILE A 139 -9.65 6.57 -8.80
C ILE A 139 -8.71 7.06 -9.92
N ALA A 140 -7.42 7.14 -9.65
CA ALA A 140 -6.42 7.56 -10.64
C ALA A 140 -6.39 6.62 -11.85
N LEU A 141 -6.46 5.29 -11.63
CA LEU A 141 -6.54 4.30 -12.70
C LEU A 141 -7.81 4.48 -13.55
N LEU A 142 -8.96 4.65 -12.91
CA LEU A 142 -10.23 4.86 -13.63
C LEU A 142 -10.17 6.11 -14.51
N ILE A 143 -9.68 7.24 -13.97
CA ILE A 143 -9.50 8.48 -14.73
C ILE A 143 -8.51 8.24 -15.88
N SER A 144 -7.40 7.56 -15.63
CA SER A 144 -6.39 7.24 -16.65
C SER A 144 -6.96 6.42 -17.79
N ILE A 145 -7.77 5.39 -17.50
CA ILE A 145 -8.42 4.56 -18.50
C ILE A 145 -9.37 5.40 -19.36
N VAL A 146 -10.20 6.23 -18.74
CA VAL A 146 -11.13 7.11 -19.46
C VAL A 146 -10.37 8.07 -20.37
N LEU A 147 -9.27 8.66 -19.91
CA LEU A 147 -8.44 9.55 -20.72
C LEU A 147 -7.76 8.82 -21.89
N LEU A 148 -7.26 7.60 -21.66
CA LEU A 148 -6.66 6.77 -22.73
C LEU A 148 -7.69 6.44 -23.80
N LEU A 149 -8.90 6.05 -23.41
CA LEU A 149 -9.99 5.79 -24.35
C LEU A 149 -10.38 7.06 -25.11
N ALA A 150 -10.59 8.17 -24.42
CA ALA A 150 -10.88 9.44 -25.05
C ALA A 150 -9.80 9.85 -26.07
N ASN A 151 -8.52 9.66 -25.73
CA ASN A 151 -7.42 9.96 -26.63
C ASN A 151 -7.41 9.11 -27.92
N GLN A 152 -7.89 7.86 -27.85
CA GLN A 152 -8.03 7.02 -29.06
C GLN A 152 -9.12 7.52 -30.02
N PHE A 153 -10.19 8.10 -29.48
CA PHE A 153 -11.31 8.62 -30.29
C PHE A 153 -11.04 10.04 -30.83
N ILE A 154 -10.23 10.83 -30.14
CA ILE A 154 -9.84 12.18 -30.54
C ILE A 154 -8.50 12.12 -31.34
N LYS A 155 -8.39 11.23 -32.30
CA LYS A 155 -7.27 11.27 -33.26
C LYS A 155 -7.41 12.54 -34.11
N ILE A 156 -6.66 13.59 -33.76
CA ILE A 156 -6.48 14.74 -34.63
C ILE A 156 -5.66 14.25 -35.83
N GLU A 157 -6.22 14.37 -37.04
CA GLU A 157 -5.44 14.23 -38.26
C GLU A 157 -4.21 15.13 -38.15
N LYS A 158 -3.04 14.52 -38.07
CA LYS A 158 -1.79 15.27 -38.16
C LYS A 158 -1.83 16.03 -39.46
N ALA A 159 -1.82 17.35 -39.43
CA ALA A 159 -1.73 18.18 -40.60
C ALA A 159 -0.57 17.66 -41.45
N PRO A 160 -0.77 17.46 -42.77
CA PRO A 160 0.25 16.88 -43.62
C PRO A 160 1.53 17.72 -43.51
N THR A 161 2.63 17.07 -43.19
CA THR A 161 3.94 17.71 -43.07
C THR A 161 4.23 18.34 -44.42
N LYS A 162 4.30 19.67 -44.50
CA LYS A 162 4.69 20.39 -45.73
C LYS A 162 6.10 19.92 -46.05
N VAL A 163 6.20 19.02 -47.04
CA VAL A 163 7.47 18.64 -47.62
C VAL A 163 7.95 19.86 -48.41
N GLN A 164 8.95 20.58 -47.92
CA GLN A 164 9.66 21.59 -48.69
C GLN A 164 10.46 20.84 -49.78
N VAL A 165 9.93 20.81 -50.95
CA VAL A 165 10.68 20.39 -52.13
C VAL A 165 11.75 21.46 -52.42
N VAL A 166 12.96 21.22 -51.94
CA VAL A 166 14.12 22.02 -52.32
C VAL A 166 14.40 21.73 -53.81
N SER A 167 13.92 22.59 -54.70
CA SER A 167 14.27 22.54 -56.10
C SER A 167 15.77 22.83 -56.24
N ALA A 168 16.56 21.78 -56.54
CA ALA A 168 17.96 21.95 -56.90
C ALA A 168 18.05 22.71 -58.24
N THR A 169 18.33 23.99 -58.16
CA THR A 169 18.64 24.81 -59.34
C THR A 169 19.95 24.32 -59.89
N LYS A 170 19.88 23.62 -61.04
CA LYS A 170 21.01 23.15 -61.80
C LYS A 170 21.62 24.37 -62.49
N SER A 171 22.75 24.93 -61.98
CA SER A 171 23.57 25.93 -62.68
C SER A 171 24.30 25.27 -63.81
N ARG A 172 24.07 25.77 -65.02
CA ARG A 172 24.90 25.53 -66.23
C ARG A 172 26.12 26.45 -66.19
#